data_89021e82cbf671ca8db7b483ba8ae2c7
#
_entry.id   89021e82cbf671ca8db7b483ba8ae2c7
#
_cell.length_a   1.000
_cell.length_b   1.000
_cell.length_c   1.000
_cell.angle_alpha   90.00
_cell.angle_beta   90.00
_cell.angle_gamma   90.00
#
_symmetry.space_group_name_H-M   'P 1'
#
loop_
_entity.id
_entity.type
_entity.pdbx_description
1 polymer ?
#
loop_
_entity_poly.entity_id
_entity_poly.type
_entity_poly.pdbx_seq_one_letter_code
_entity_poly.pdbx_strand_id
1 'polypeptide(L)'
;MRIGIPLEPDPQQTIVAATPETVGKLVKLGYEVAVQADAGLAAKFTDADYESTGATIVDESVWHSDIVVTLDTPPEQFRALLNDGAMLISRLAPGRNEELVEELAQRNITALAMDAVPRISRAQSMDVLSSMANIGGYRAVVEAAAAYGRLFTGQVTAAGKMPPATVYVIGAGVGGLAAIGTANSMGAIVKATDLRPEAGEQVESMGAEFIPIPAATEKSEDGYAKEMTNDQAAAAAKLYSEQSAQADIVITTANIPGRRSPLLLTAADVAAMKPGSVIVDMAAAGGGNCEMTVPGKTIVTDNGVTIIGYTDLAGRLPAQASSLYGQNIFNLFKLITPEKDGSPVLNLEDEIIRGITVTKARPQNGAGATGAEILWPPPPIKVAVTPAAPLQEQQAQQAALEENAPEKVSFMGSGLGSKIALGLTALLAIVVMLSAPHSVSANFMVLTLAIVLGFYVISAVTPRLHTPLMSETNAISGIVLVGAILQVGSSNLLVSGLAFAAIVVSSINIFGGFAVTDRMLGMFVKEEA
;
A
#
# COMPACT_ATOMS: atom_id res chain seq x y z
N MET A 1 -10.81 13.75 -27.31
CA MET A 1 -11.57 12.48 -27.28
C MET A 1 -12.44 12.45 -26.01
N ARG A 2 -13.56 11.71 -26.08
CA ARG A 2 -14.49 11.57 -24.96
C ARG A 2 -14.23 10.27 -24.18
N ILE A 3 -14.04 10.39 -22.87
CA ILE A 3 -13.95 9.24 -21.95
C ILE A 3 -15.33 8.99 -21.34
N GLY A 4 -15.83 7.77 -21.43
CA GLY A 4 -17.08 7.32 -20.80
C GLY A 4 -16.79 6.52 -19.53
N ILE A 5 -17.43 6.91 -18.42
CA ILE A 5 -17.44 6.20 -17.14
C ILE A 5 -18.86 5.68 -16.92
N PRO A 6 -19.16 4.44 -17.27
CA PRO A 6 -20.48 3.88 -17.08
C PRO A 6 -20.76 3.53 -15.61
N LEU A 7 -22.03 3.38 -15.28
CA LEU A 7 -22.47 2.62 -14.13
C LEU A 7 -22.04 1.15 -14.34
N GLU A 8 -21.34 0.59 -13.36
CA GLU A 8 -20.89 -0.80 -13.48
C GLU A 8 -22.08 -1.76 -13.65
N PRO A 9 -22.03 -2.66 -14.64
CA PRO A 9 -23.17 -3.52 -14.97
C PRO A 9 -23.55 -4.53 -13.88
N ASP A 10 -22.60 -4.90 -13.01
CA ASP A 10 -22.89 -5.76 -11.86
C ASP A 10 -23.55 -4.92 -10.75
N PRO A 11 -24.83 -5.18 -10.40
CA PRO A 11 -25.50 -4.42 -9.34
C PRO A 11 -24.89 -4.60 -7.95
N GLN A 12 -24.00 -5.56 -7.75
CA GLN A 12 -23.24 -5.74 -6.50
C GLN A 12 -21.94 -4.94 -6.49
N GLN A 13 -21.50 -4.44 -7.64
CA GLN A 13 -20.31 -3.61 -7.71
C GLN A 13 -20.58 -2.22 -7.11
N THR A 14 -19.78 -1.84 -6.15
CA THR A 14 -19.92 -0.58 -5.43
C THR A 14 -18.83 0.43 -5.77
N ILE A 15 -17.78 -0.01 -6.45
CA ILE A 15 -16.66 0.83 -6.89
C ILE A 15 -17.05 1.45 -8.24
N VAL A 16 -16.61 2.68 -8.49
CA VAL A 16 -16.71 3.35 -9.79
C VAL A 16 -15.30 3.58 -10.36
N ALA A 17 -15.15 3.46 -11.68
CA ALA A 17 -13.84 3.51 -12.34
C ALA A 17 -13.12 4.86 -12.24
N ALA A 18 -13.84 5.97 -12.02
CA ALA A 18 -13.27 7.28 -11.75
C ALA A 18 -14.10 8.04 -10.72
N THR A 19 -13.44 8.77 -9.83
CA THR A 19 -14.07 9.67 -8.86
C THR A 19 -14.15 11.10 -9.42
N PRO A 20 -14.96 12.01 -8.84
CA PRO A 20 -14.96 13.42 -9.24
C PRO A 20 -13.56 14.04 -9.28
N GLU A 21 -12.71 13.75 -8.29
CA GLU A 21 -11.33 14.22 -8.27
C GLU A 21 -10.52 13.74 -9.48
N THR A 22 -10.61 12.44 -9.80
CA THR A 22 -9.87 11.87 -10.93
C THR A 22 -10.44 12.33 -12.27
N VAL A 23 -11.75 12.52 -12.37
CA VAL A 23 -12.41 13.16 -13.53
C VAL A 23 -11.86 14.57 -13.77
N GLY A 24 -11.76 15.41 -12.74
CA GLY A 24 -11.17 16.73 -12.85
C GLY A 24 -9.70 16.71 -13.33
N LYS A 25 -8.96 15.66 -12.97
CA LYS A 25 -7.59 15.43 -13.48
C LYS A 25 -7.58 15.01 -14.95
N LEU A 26 -8.53 14.17 -15.41
CA LEU A 26 -8.68 13.76 -16.82
C LEU A 26 -9.09 14.94 -17.71
N VAL A 27 -10.00 15.79 -17.24
CA VAL A 27 -10.38 17.04 -17.93
C VAL A 27 -9.15 17.95 -18.13
N LYS A 28 -8.27 18.06 -17.12
CA LYS A 28 -7.02 18.83 -17.24
C LYS A 28 -6.00 18.21 -18.22
N LEU A 29 -6.14 16.94 -18.57
CA LEU A 29 -5.37 16.30 -19.64
C LEU A 29 -5.99 16.52 -21.05
N GLY A 30 -7.07 17.31 -21.15
CA GLY A 30 -7.71 17.68 -22.42
C GLY A 30 -8.84 16.75 -22.86
N TYR A 31 -9.28 15.81 -22.02
CA TYR A 31 -10.40 14.92 -22.34
C TYR A 31 -11.75 15.56 -22.00
N GLU A 32 -12.74 15.26 -22.81
CA GLU A 32 -14.14 15.36 -22.42
C GLU A 32 -14.51 14.12 -21.61
N VAL A 33 -15.14 14.28 -20.44
CA VAL A 33 -15.51 13.15 -19.61
C VAL A 33 -17.02 13.07 -19.46
N ALA A 34 -17.59 11.95 -19.86
CA ALA A 34 -18.99 11.61 -19.67
C ALA A 34 -19.13 10.55 -18.57
N VAL A 35 -20.01 10.80 -17.62
CA VAL A 35 -20.30 9.87 -16.53
C VAL A 35 -21.77 9.47 -16.64
N GLN A 36 -22.05 8.17 -16.56
CA GLN A 36 -23.43 7.72 -16.54
C GLN A 36 -24.11 8.17 -15.24
N ALA A 37 -25.36 8.59 -15.33
CA ALA A 37 -26.15 8.97 -14.17
C ALA A 37 -26.09 7.88 -13.09
N ASP A 38 -25.93 8.30 -11.84
CA ASP A 38 -25.81 7.43 -10.66
C ASP A 38 -24.56 6.51 -10.61
N ALA A 39 -23.63 6.60 -11.57
CA ALA A 39 -22.46 5.71 -11.62
C ALA A 39 -21.61 5.75 -10.32
N GLY A 40 -21.50 6.90 -9.66
CA GLY A 40 -20.76 7.07 -8.42
C GLY A 40 -21.56 6.85 -7.14
N LEU A 41 -22.88 6.65 -7.22
CA LEU A 41 -23.77 6.72 -6.05
C LEU A 41 -23.45 5.66 -4.98
N ALA A 42 -23.11 4.43 -5.39
CA ALA A 42 -22.70 3.36 -4.47
C ALA A 42 -21.42 3.71 -3.71
N ALA A 43 -20.52 4.47 -4.34
CA ALA A 43 -19.28 4.98 -3.74
C ALA A 43 -19.46 6.33 -3.01
N LYS A 44 -20.70 6.84 -2.90
CA LYS A 44 -21.07 8.11 -2.25
C LYS A 44 -20.62 9.37 -3.02
N PHE A 45 -20.47 9.27 -4.32
CA PHE A 45 -20.26 10.41 -5.21
C PHE A 45 -21.57 10.67 -5.98
N THR A 46 -22.06 11.91 -5.90
CA THR A 46 -23.29 12.30 -6.61
C THR A 46 -22.98 12.81 -8.01
N ASP A 47 -23.99 12.84 -8.89
CA ASP A 47 -23.86 13.40 -10.23
C ASP A 47 -23.40 14.87 -10.17
N ALA A 48 -23.89 15.65 -9.21
CA ALA A 48 -23.47 17.03 -8.99
C ALA A 48 -21.98 17.17 -8.63
N ASP A 49 -21.42 16.19 -7.90
CA ASP A 49 -19.97 16.17 -7.60
C ASP A 49 -19.16 16.02 -8.90
N TYR A 50 -19.60 15.17 -9.82
CA TYR A 50 -18.96 14.98 -11.13
C TYR A 50 -19.10 16.22 -12.02
N GLU A 51 -20.31 16.81 -12.11
CA GLU A 51 -20.53 18.04 -12.87
C GLU A 51 -19.65 19.20 -12.39
N SER A 52 -19.45 19.31 -11.06
CA SER A 52 -18.60 20.35 -10.46
C SER A 52 -17.15 20.26 -10.91
N THR A 53 -16.68 19.10 -11.37
CA THR A 53 -15.31 18.88 -11.86
C THR A 53 -15.18 18.91 -13.38
N GLY A 54 -16.28 19.17 -14.09
CA GLY A 54 -16.30 19.34 -15.54
C GLY A 54 -16.75 18.09 -16.32
N ALA A 55 -17.34 17.10 -15.67
CA ALA A 55 -17.99 15.99 -16.35
C ALA A 55 -19.35 16.37 -16.91
N THR A 56 -19.79 15.65 -17.92
CA THR A 56 -21.17 15.68 -18.43
C THR A 56 -21.89 14.41 -17.96
N ILE A 57 -23.03 14.56 -17.29
CA ILE A 57 -23.87 13.42 -16.92
C ILE A 57 -24.71 12.99 -18.11
N VAL A 58 -24.72 11.68 -18.38
CA VAL A 58 -25.38 11.10 -19.54
C VAL A 58 -26.13 9.81 -19.15
N ASP A 59 -26.92 9.29 -20.05
CA ASP A 59 -27.57 7.97 -19.97
C ASP A 59 -26.66 6.84 -20.48
N GLU A 60 -27.22 5.75 -20.95
CA GLU A 60 -26.46 4.64 -21.56
C GLU A 60 -25.65 5.03 -22.80
N SER A 61 -25.82 6.25 -23.33
CA SER A 61 -25.00 6.77 -24.43
C SER A 61 -23.51 6.90 -24.04
N VAL A 62 -23.18 6.77 -22.75
CA VAL A 62 -21.81 6.68 -22.24
C VAL A 62 -20.99 5.59 -22.95
N TRP A 63 -21.64 4.48 -23.33
CA TRP A 63 -21.01 3.34 -24.01
C TRP A 63 -20.57 3.64 -25.45
N HIS A 64 -21.07 4.72 -26.06
CA HIS A 64 -20.66 5.21 -27.37
C HIS A 64 -19.50 6.23 -27.30
N SER A 65 -18.81 6.33 -26.18
CA SER A 65 -17.61 7.17 -26.02
C SER A 65 -16.42 6.60 -26.80
N ASP A 66 -15.46 7.47 -27.15
CA ASP A 66 -14.22 7.04 -27.83
C ASP A 66 -13.39 6.09 -26.96
N ILE A 67 -13.43 6.32 -25.64
CA ILE A 67 -12.73 5.54 -24.63
C ILE A 67 -13.75 5.19 -23.53
N VAL A 68 -13.90 3.92 -23.21
CA VAL A 68 -14.76 3.47 -22.10
C VAL A 68 -13.90 2.84 -21.02
N VAL A 69 -14.08 3.28 -19.78
CA VAL A 69 -13.31 2.80 -18.62
C VAL A 69 -14.28 2.13 -17.64
N THR A 70 -14.04 0.85 -17.34
CA THR A 70 -14.80 0.05 -16.38
C THR A 70 -13.88 -0.64 -15.39
N LEU A 71 -14.41 -1.17 -14.30
CA LEU A 71 -13.64 -2.00 -13.38
C LEU A 71 -13.37 -3.37 -13.97
N ASP A 72 -14.46 -4.06 -14.32
CA ASP A 72 -14.44 -5.43 -14.84
C ASP A 72 -14.91 -5.48 -16.29
N THR A 73 -14.61 -6.58 -16.95
CA THR A 73 -15.07 -6.85 -18.31
C THR A 73 -16.60 -6.68 -18.39
N PRO A 74 -17.11 -5.72 -19.18
CA PRO A 74 -18.55 -5.54 -19.32
C PRO A 74 -19.21 -6.78 -19.96
N PRO A 75 -20.45 -7.14 -19.60
CA PRO A 75 -21.23 -8.14 -20.31
C PRO A 75 -21.37 -7.85 -21.82
N GLU A 76 -21.58 -8.88 -22.63
CA GLU A 76 -21.64 -8.79 -24.09
C GLU A 76 -22.59 -7.70 -24.59
N GLN A 77 -23.79 -7.57 -23.97
CA GLN A 77 -24.78 -6.55 -24.34
C GLN A 77 -24.24 -5.13 -24.29
N PHE A 78 -23.36 -4.81 -23.33
CA PHE A 78 -22.73 -3.49 -23.21
C PHE A 78 -21.50 -3.36 -24.12
N ARG A 79 -20.72 -4.45 -24.26
CA ARG A 79 -19.62 -4.45 -25.24
C ARG A 79 -20.16 -4.24 -26.66
N ALA A 80 -21.39 -4.71 -26.92
CA ALA A 80 -22.09 -4.50 -28.21
C ALA A 80 -22.35 -3.03 -28.53
N LEU A 81 -22.39 -2.16 -27.55
CA LEU A 81 -22.61 -0.71 -27.72
C LEU A 81 -21.33 0.08 -28.04
N LEU A 82 -20.15 -0.53 -27.87
CA LEU A 82 -18.89 0.14 -28.16
C LEU A 82 -18.79 0.46 -29.67
N ASN A 83 -18.36 1.68 -29.98
CA ASN A 83 -18.12 2.11 -31.34
C ASN A 83 -16.93 1.35 -31.98
N ASP A 84 -16.96 1.17 -33.30
CA ASP A 84 -15.82 0.69 -34.05
C ASP A 84 -14.59 1.61 -33.84
N GLY A 85 -13.45 1.02 -33.50
CA GLY A 85 -12.23 1.75 -33.18
C GLY A 85 -12.16 2.31 -31.74
N ALA A 86 -13.20 2.11 -30.92
CA ALA A 86 -13.18 2.55 -29.53
C ALA A 86 -12.09 1.87 -28.70
N MET A 87 -11.73 2.50 -27.58
CA MET A 87 -10.81 1.94 -26.60
C MET A 87 -11.57 1.48 -25.35
N LEU A 88 -11.38 0.23 -24.94
CA LEU A 88 -11.87 -0.31 -23.68
C LEU A 88 -10.72 -0.47 -22.70
N ILE A 89 -10.81 0.16 -21.52
CA ILE A 89 -9.86 0.04 -20.43
C ILE A 89 -10.55 -0.63 -19.24
N SER A 90 -10.11 -1.83 -18.87
CA SER A 90 -10.78 -2.64 -17.86
C SER A 90 -9.88 -3.75 -17.32
N ARG A 91 -10.29 -4.45 -16.27
CA ARG A 91 -9.73 -5.75 -15.91
C ARG A 91 -10.31 -6.81 -16.85
N LEU A 92 -9.52 -7.34 -17.75
CA LEU A 92 -9.97 -8.23 -18.83
C LEU A 92 -9.60 -9.70 -18.60
N ALA A 93 -8.63 -9.98 -17.74
CA ALA A 93 -8.06 -11.30 -17.50
C ALA A 93 -7.75 -12.06 -18.81
N PRO A 94 -6.98 -11.48 -19.75
CA PRO A 94 -6.87 -11.97 -21.12
C PRO A 94 -6.31 -13.39 -21.20
N GLY A 95 -5.48 -13.81 -20.24
CA GLY A 95 -4.97 -15.18 -20.17
C GLY A 95 -6.00 -16.24 -19.78
N ARG A 96 -7.22 -15.84 -19.39
CA ARG A 96 -8.36 -16.74 -19.08
C ARG A 96 -9.52 -16.59 -20.06
N ASN A 97 -9.53 -15.51 -20.81
CA ASN A 97 -10.66 -15.10 -21.64
C ASN A 97 -10.23 -14.94 -23.11
N GLU A 98 -9.69 -16.01 -23.71
CA GLU A 98 -9.24 -15.99 -25.11
C GLU A 98 -10.40 -15.63 -26.07
N GLU A 99 -11.61 -16.16 -25.82
CA GLU A 99 -12.81 -15.83 -26.61
C GLU A 99 -13.15 -14.33 -26.56
N LEU A 100 -12.97 -13.68 -25.40
CA LEU A 100 -13.15 -12.24 -25.27
C LEU A 100 -12.12 -11.47 -26.11
N VAL A 101 -10.85 -11.92 -26.09
CA VAL A 101 -9.78 -11.28 -26.86
C VAL A 101 -10.11 -11.35 -28.37
N GLU A 102 -10.58 -12.51 -28.85
CA GLU A 102 -11.00 -12.68 -30.24
C GLU A 102 -12.23 -11.82 -30.58
N GLU A 103 -13.25 -11.78 -29.72
CA GLU A 103 -14.43 -10.93 -29.88
C GLU A 103 -14.04 -9.44 -30.03
N LEU A 104 -13.22 -8.92 -29.11
CA LEU A 104 -12.77 -7.53 -29.13
C LEU A 104 -11.95 -7.23 -30.41
N ALA A 105 -11.12 -8.18 -30.83
CA ALA A 105 -10.36 -8.05 -32.08
C ALA A 105 -11.28 -8.01 -33.31
N GLN A 106 -12.26 -8.91 -33.41
CA GLN A 106 -13.23 -8.94 -34.51
C GLN A 106 -14.03 -7.65 -34.63
N ARG A 107 -14.31 -7.00 -33.50
CA ARG A 107 -15.04 -5.73 -33.40
C ARG A 107 -14.16 -4.49 -33.55
N ASN A 108 -12.89 -4.67 -33.88
CA ASN A 108 -11.93 -3.59 -34.04
C ASN A 108 -11.79 -2.68 -32.80
N ILE A 109 -11.86 -3.25 -31.58
CA ILE A 109 -11.73 -2.53 -30.32
C ILE A 109 -10.27 -2.54 -29.88
N THR A 110 -9.74 -1.38 -29.45
CA THR A 110 -8.48 -1.31 -28.70
C THR A 110 -8.75 -1.68 -27.25
N ALA A 111 -8.12 -2.73 -26.71
CA ALA A 111 -8.36 -3.19 -25.36
C ALA A 111 -7.10 -3.11 -24.51
N LEU A 112 -7.19 -2.41 -23.38
CA LEU A 112 -6.12 -2.28 -22.39
C LEU A 112 -6.53 -3.00 -21.10
N ALA A 113 -5.76 -4.03 -20.72
CA ALA A 113 -6.01 -4.85 -19.53
C ALA A 113 -5.27 -4.27 -18.31
N MET A 114 -6.00 -3.63 -17.39
CA MET A 114 -5.41 -3.08 -16.16
C MET A 114 -4.89 -4.14 -15.19
N ASP A 115 -5.38 -5.35 -15.27
CA ASP A 115 -4.90 -6.51 -14.51
C ASP A 115 -3.66 -7.19 -15.12
N ALA A 116 -3.21 -6.73 -16.29
CA ALA A 116 -1.99 -7.16 -16.95
C ALA A 116 -0.84 -6.15 -16.83
N VAL A 117 -0.94 -5.15 -15.96
CA VAL A 117 0.12 -4.18 -15.69
C VAL A 117 1.39 -4.92 -15.23
N PRO A 118 2.53 -4.72 -15.90
CA PRO A 118 3.75 -5.44 -15.58
C PRO A 118 4.31 -5.04 -14.20
N ARG A 119 4.92 -6.00 -13.50
CA ARG A 119 5.48 -5.78 -12.16
C ARG A 119 6.87 -5.16 -12.19
N ILE A 120 6.96 -3.96 -12.72
CA ILE A 120 8.16 -3.13 -12.73
C ILE A 120 7.93 -1.86 -11.91
N SER A 121 8.98 -1.28 -11.34
CA SER A 121 8.88 -0.11 -10.43
C SER A 121 8.11 1.06 -11.04
N ARG A 122 8.33 1.35 -12.34
CA ARG A 122 7.65 2.43 -13.07
C ARG A 122 6.14 2.21 -13.24
N ALA A 123 5.67 0.96 -13.19
CA ALA A 123 4.25 0.59 -13.38
C ALA A 123 3.46 0.49 -12.07
N GLN A 124 4.12 0.51 -10.90
CA GLN A 124 3.47 0.30 -9.59
C GLN A 124 2.29 1.24 -9.34
N SER A 125 2.39 2.49 -9.78
CA SER A 125 1.32 3.48 -9.62
C SER A 125 0.06 3.20 -10.47
N MET A 126 0.14 2.24 -11.40
CA MET A 126 -0.96 1.80 -12.26
C MET A 126 -1.48 0.40 -11.88
N ASP A 127 -0.87 -0.28 -10.89
CA ASP A 127 -1.22 -1.63 -10.46
C ASP A 127 -2.52 -1.63 -9.65
N VAL A 128 -3.65 -1.86 -10.34
CA VAL A 128 -4.97 -1.94 -9.73
C VAL A 128 -5.13 -3.16 -8.82
N LEU A 129 -4.41 -4.26 -9.10
CA LEU A 129 -4.50 -5.47 -8.30
C LEU A 129 -3.88 -5.22 -6.92
N SER A 130 -2.73 -4.57 -6.86
CA SER A 130 -2.08 -4.18 -5.60
C SER A 130 -2.92 -3.16 -4.83
N SER A 131 -3.50 -2.16 -5.52
CA SER A 131 -4.37 -1.17 -4.88
C SER A 131 -5.58 -1.81 -4.23
N MET A 132 -6.28 -2.70 -4.92
CA MET A 132 -7.46 -3.40 -4.39
C MET A 132 -7.08 -4.42 -3.31
N ALA A 133 -5.96 -5.13 -3.46
CA ALA A 133 -5.47 -6.06 -2.45
C ALA A 133 -5.15 -5.37 -1.12
N ASN A 134 -4.56 -4.17 -1.15
CA ASN A 134 -4.27 -3.38 0.05
C ASN A 134 -5.54 -3.05 0.84
N ILE A 135 -6.57 -2.49 0.16
CA ILE A 135 -7.87 -2.18 0.78
C ILE A 135 -8.55 -3.46 1.27
N GLY A 136 -8.49 -4.53 0.47
CA GLY A 136 -9.04 -5.84 0.82
C GLY A 136 -8.41 -6.41 2.09
N GLY A 137 -7.09 -6.27 2.27
CA GLY A 137 -6.37 -6.72 3.46
C GLY A 137 -6.81 -5.98 4.73
N TYR A 138 -6.94 -4.65 4.66
CA TYR A 138 -7.53 -3.87 5.74
C TYR A 138 -8.95 -4.35 6.06
N ARG A 139 -9.79 -4.47 5.03
CA ARG A 139 -11.20 -4.85 5.21
C ARG A 139 -11.35 -6.26 5.75
N ALA A 140 -10.50 -7.20 5.37
CA ALA A 140 -10.50 -8.56 5.90
C ALA A 140 -10.38 -8.58 7.43
N VAL A 141 -9.51 -7.74 8.00
CA VAL A 141 -9.36 -7.62 9.46
C VAL A 141 -10.59 -7.02 10.10
N VAL A 142 -11.20 -6.01 9.48
CA VAL A 142 -12.44 -5.38 10.00
C VAL A 142 -13.59 -6.38 10.01
N GLU A 143 -13.76 -7.16 8.94
CA GLU A 143 -14.78 -8.23 8.88
C GLU A 143 -14.52 -9.32 9.92
N ALA A 144 -13.25 -9.73 10.06
CA ALA A 144 -12.86 -10.69 11.09
C ALA A 144 -13.20 -10.17 12.50
N ALA A 145 -12.90 -8.91 12.78
CA ALA A 145 -13.16 -8.29 14.07
C ALA A 145 -14.66 -8.23 14.39
N ALA A 146 -15.48 -7.91 13.38
CA ALA A 146 -16.94 -7.87 13.53
C ALA A 146 -17.53 -9.27 13.80
N ALA A 147 -16.99 -10.31 13.17
CA ALA A 147 -17.46 -11.69 13.29
C ALA A 147 -16.93 -12.41 14.53
N TYR A 148 -15.73 -12.07 15.00
CA TYR A 148 -15.05 -12.75 16.12
C TYR A 148 -15.76 -12.59 17.46
N GLY A 149 -16.46 -11.47 17.66
CA GLY A 149 -17.25 -11.21 18.86
C GLY A 149 -16.44 -11.10 20.17
N ARG A 150 -15.11 -10.96 20.09
CA ARG A 150 -14.17 -10.78 21.20
C ARG A 150 -13.21 -9.63 20.92
N LEU A 151 -12.42 -9.25 21.92
CA LEU A 151 -11.45 -8.15 21.79
C LEU A 151 -10.24 -8.56 20.94
N PHE A 152 -9.78 -7.65 20.13
CA PHE A 152 -8.48 -7.78 19.43
C PHE A 152 -7.32 -7.44 20.36
N THR A 153 -7.46 -6.36 21.12
CA THR A 153 -6.42 -5.91 22.07
C THR A 153 -6.58 -6.56 23.44
N GLY A 154 -5.48 -6.80 24.14
CA GLY A 154 -5.51 -7.22 25.52
C GLY A 154 -6.02 -6.09 26.42
N GLN A 155 -6.86 -6.43 27.41
CA GLN A 155 -7.36 -5.48 28.38
C GLN A 155 -7.27 -6.03 29.81
N VAL A 156 -7.20 -5.13 30.77
CA VAL A 156 -7.22 -5.45 32.21
C VAL A 156 -8.32 -4.63 32.86
N THR A 157 -9.22 -5.33 33.57
CA THR A 157 -10.28 -4.72 34.35
C THR A 157 -10.14 -5.13 35.81
N ALA A 158 -10.89 -4.50 36.69
CA ALA A 158 -10.96 -4.93 38.09
C ALA A 158 -11.46 -6.38 38.25
N ALA A 159 -12.23 -6.89 37.28
CA ALA A 159 -12.75 -8.26 37.28
C ALA A 159 -11.76 -9.29 36.70
N GLY A 160 -10.67 -8.86 36.03
CA GLY A 160 -9.67 -9.77 35.47
C GLY A 160 -9.05 -9.27 34.18
N LYS A 161 -8.21 -10.14 33.61
CA LYS A 161 -7.47 -9.90 32.35
C LYS A 161 -8.18 -10.56 31.17
N MET A 162 -8.24 -9.86 30.05
CA MET A 162 -8.67 -10.39 28.75
C MET A 162 -7.45 -10.41 27.83
N PRO A 163 -7.02 -11.60 27.35
CA PRO A 163 -5.87 -11.69 26.44
C PRO A 163 -6.21 -11.09 25.07
N PRO A 164 -5.21 -10.59 24.32
CA PRO A 164 -5.40 -10.17 22.94
C PRO A 164 -5.71 -11.37 22.04
N ALA A 165 -6.38 -11.12 20.90
CA ALA A 165 -6.59 -12.12 19.87
C ALA A 165 -5.26 -12.48 19.18
N THR A 166 -5.13 -13.74 18.76
CA THR A 166 -4.05 -14.20 17.88
C THR A 166 -4.53 -14.27 16.44
N VAL A 167 -3.94 -13.45 15.58
CA VAL A 167 -4.23 -13.39 14.14
C VAL A 167 -3.10 -14.06 13.38
N TYR A 168 -3.42 -15.06 12.56
CA TYR A 168 -2.49 -15.73 11.68
C TYR A 168 -2.78 -15.37 10.23
N VAL A 169 -1.78 -14.82 9.52
CA VAL A 169 -1.90 -14.42 8.12
C VAL A 169 -1.07 -15.34 7.24
N ILE A 170 -1.71 -16.01 6.28
CA ILE A 170 -1.06 -16.88 5.31
C ILE A 170 -0.91 -16.12 4.00
N GLY A 171 0.33 -15.74 3.70
CA GLY A 171 0.74 -14.89 2.59
C GLY A 171 0.99 -13.45 3.03
N ALA A 172 2.21 -12.97 2.82
CA ALA A 172 2.67 -11.61 3.12
C ALA A 172 2.89 -10.78 1.84
N GLY A 173 1.97 -10.91 0.86
CA GLY A 173 1.84 -9.98 -0.27
C GLY A 173 1.20 -8.67 0.18
N VAL A 174 0.84 -7.79 -0.78
CA VAL A 174 0.27 -6.47 -0.49
C VAL A 174 -0.96 -6.56 0.43
N GLY A 175 -1.88 -7.48 0.14
CA GLY A 175 -3.08 -7.68 0.98
C GLY A 175 -2.74 -8.26 2.36
N GLY A 176 -1.80 -9.21 2.42
CA GLY A 176 -1.35 -9.80 3.68
C GLY A 176 -0.64 -8.80 4.58
N LEU A 177 0.26 -7.98 4.03
CA LEU A 177 0.92 -6.91 4.80
C LEU A 177 -0.07 -5.86 5.30
N ALA A 178 -1.07 -5.50 4.49
CA ALA A 178 -2.15 -4.60 4.93
C ALA A 178 -2.96 -5.22 6.08
N ALA A 179 -3.27 -6.52 6.01
CA ALA A 179 -3.94 -7.23 7.09
C ALA A 179 -3.07 -7.29 8.36
N ILE A 180 -1.77 -7.62 8.22
CA ILE A 180 -0.81 -7.66 9.32
C ILE A 180 -0.77 -6.30 10.04
N GLY A 181 -0.53 -5.22 9.30
CA GLY A 181 -0.45 -3.88 9.88
C GLY A 181 -1.75 -3.43 10.55
N THR A 182 -2.89 -3.78 9.96
CA THR A 182 -4.21 -3.48 10.53
C THR A 182 -4.45 -4.25 11.83
N ALA A 183 -4.25 -5.56 11.83
CA ALA A 183 -4.45 -6.40 13.01
C ALA A 183 -3.51 -6.01 14.16
N ASN A 184 -2.24 -5.71 13.85
CA ASN A 184 -1.27 -5.19 14.83
C ASN A 184 -1.70 -3.83 15.39
N SER A 185 -2.22 -2.93 14.54
CA SER A 185 -2.75 -1.63 14.96
C SER A 185 -3.97 -1.75 15.88
N MET A 186 -4.75 -2.83 15.76
CA MET A 186 -5.87 -3.15 16.64
C MET A 186 -5.43 -3.84 17.93
N GLY A 187 -4.15 -4.11 18.12
CA GLY A 187 -3.56 -4.68 19.32
C GLY A 187 -3.61 -6.20 19.42
N ALA A 188 -3.80 -6.90 18.30
CA ALA A 188 -3.70 -8.36 18.23
C ALA A 188 -2.24 -8.83 18.28
N ILE A 189 -2.02 -10.08 18.69
CA ILE A 189 -0.76 -10.80 18.45
C ILE A 189 -0.82 -11.32 17.02
N VAL A 190 0.06 -10.82 16.16
CA VAL A 190 0.04 -11.16 14.74
C VAL A 190 1.19 -12.09 14.39
N LYS A 191 0.87 -13.19 13.73
CA LYS A 191 1.81 -14.13 13.15
C LYS A 191 1.58 -14.21 11.65
N ALA A 192 2.63 -14.38 10.87
CA ALA A 192 2.50 -14.50 9.43
C ALA A 192 3.49 -15.49 8.83
N THR A 193 3.10 -16.09 7.71
CA THR A 193 3.90 -17.01 6.93
C THR A 193 3.83 -16.64 5.46
N ASP A 194 4.95 -16.70 4.75
CA ASP A 194 5.02 -16.55 3.29
C ASP A 194 5.96 -17.60 2.72
N LEU A 195 5.74 -18.00 1.46
CA LEU A 195 6.64 -18.92 0.75
C LEU A 195 7.99 -18.27 0.44
N ARG A 196 8.04 -16.95 0.38
CA ARG A 196 9.24 -16.16 0.13
C ARG A 196 9.90 -15.79 1.45
N PRO A 197 11.10 -16.31 1.75
CA PRO A 197 11.80 -15.99 3.00
C PRO A 197 12.08 -14.49 3.20
N GLU A 198 12.29 -13.76 2.11
CA GLU A 198 12.53 -12.32 2.12
C GLU A 198 11.31 -11.49 2.59
N ALA A 199 10.11 -12.06 2.58
CA ALA A 199 8.94 -11.41 3.16
C ALA A 199 9.03 -11.28 4.69
N GLY A 200 9.92 -12.05 5.33
CA GLY A 200 10.10 -12.05 6.78
C GLY A 200 10.46 -10.66 7.33
N GLU A 201 11.41 -9.98 6.71
CA GLU A 201 11.82 -8.63 7.12
C GLU A 201 10.65 -7.63 7.05
N GLN A 202 9.79 -7.74 6.04
CA GLN A 202 8.61 -6.90 5.90
C GLN A 202 7.57 -7.19 6.98
N VAL A 203 7.33 -8.47 7.28
CA VAL A 203 6.41 -8.91 8.35
C VAL A 203 6.88 -8.40 9.71
N GLU A 204 8.16 -8.56 10.03
CA GLU A 204 8.74 -8.13 11.30
C GLU A 204 8.75 -6.60 11.42
N SER A 205 9.00 -5.87 10.34
CA SER A 205 8.93 -4.41 10.32
C SER A 205 7.51 -3.88 10.60
N MET A 206 6.48 -4.68 10.31
CA MET A 206 5.08 -4.37 10.63
C MET A 206 4.69 -4.76 12.07
N GLY A 207 5.64 -5.28 12.87
CA GLY A 207 5.44 -5.66 14.25
C GLY A 207 4.79 -7.04 14.46
N ALA A 208 4.86 -7.93 13.47
CA ALA A 208 4.36 -9.29 13.52
C ALA A 208 5.49 -10.32 13.63
N GLU A 209 5.19 -11.50 14.14
CA GLU A 209 6.11 -12.65 14.17
C GLU A 209 6.08 -13.35 12.81
N PHE A 210 7.22 -13.45 12.13
CA PHE A 210 7.34 -14.26 10.93
C PHE A 210 7.66 -15.71 11.26
N ILE A 211 6.86 -16.64 10.73
CA ILE A 211 7.07 -18.08 10.90
C ILE A 211 7.52 -18.65 9.56
N PRO A 212 8.82 -18.95 9.40
CA PRO A 212 9.35 -19.46 8.14
C PRO A 212 8.84 -20.88 7.85
N ILE A 213 8.56 -21.14 6.57
CA ILE A 213 8.26 -22.50 6.11
C ILE A 213 9.57 -23.27 6.01
N PRO A 214 9.71 -24.44 6.68
CA PRO A 214 10.89 -25.26 6.53
C PRO A 214 11.11 -25.65 5.06
N ALA A 215 12.33 -25.49 4.56
CA ALA A 215 12.75 -25.81 3.18
C ALA A 215 12.28 -24.84 2.07
N ALA A 216 11.68 -23.70 2.39
CA ALA A 216 11.45 -22.63 1.40
C ALA A 216 12.78 -21.89 1.13
N THR A 217 13.43 -22.15 0.00
CA THR A 217 14.81 -21.66 -0.25
C THR A 217 15.03 -20.95 -1.58
N GLU A 218 14.04 -20.83 -2.47
CA GLU A 218 14.27 -20.28 -3.80
C GLU A 218 13.48 -19.00 -4.08
N LYS A 219 14.20 -17.99 -4.62
CA LYS A 219 13.60 -16.76 -5.15
C LYS A 219 12.90 -17.03 -6.48
N SER A 220 11.73 -16.48 -6.67
CA SER A 220 11.03 -16.45 -7.96
C SER A 220 11.47 -15.20 -8.75
N GLU A 221 11.65 -15.39 -10.07
CA GLU A 221 12.04 -14.29 -10.97
C GLU A 221 10.88 -13.33 -11.28
N ASP A 222 9.61 -13.75 -11.04
CA ASP A 222 8.40 -12.99 -11.39
C ASP A 222 7.68 -12.36 -10.19
N GLY A 223 8.26 -12.45 -8.97
CA GLY A 223 7.70 -11.89 -7.73
C GLY A 223 6.55 -12.71 -7.13
N TYR A 224 6.15 -13.83 -7.75
CA TYR A 224 5.26 -14.84 -7.15
C TYR A 224 6.08 -15.96 -6.51
N ALA A 225 5.45 -16.72 -5.62
CA ALA A 225 6.08 -17.91 -5.09
C ALA A 225 6.24 -18.96 -6.21
N LYS A 226 7.43 -19.55 -6.31
CA LYS A 226 7.69 -20.65 -7.23
C LYS A 226 6.85 -21.87 -6.85
N GLU A 227 6.52 -22.74 -7.81
CA GLU A 227 5.83 -24.00 -7.50
C GLU A 227 6.66 -24.83 -6.52
N MET A 228 6.02 -25.23 -5.41
CA MET A 228 6.65 -25.99 -4.34
C MET A 228 6.92 -27.42 -4.79
N THR A 229 8.04 -28.00 -4.33
CA THR A 229 8.21 -29.43 -4.35
C THR A 229 7.20 -30.11 -3.42
N ASN A 230 6.94 -31.40 -3.62
CA ASN A 230 6.00 -32.14 -2.77
C ASN A 230 6.38 -32.09 -1.27
N ASP A 231 7.67 -32.13 -0.94
CA ASP A 231 8.16 -32.07 0.44
C ASP A 231 7.93 -30.66 1.04
N GLN A 232 8.15 -29.62 0.25
CA GLN A 232 7.87 -28.22 0.66
C GLN A 232 6.38 -28.00 0.88
N ALA A 233 5.54 -28.53 0.00
CA ALA A 233 4.09 -28.44 0.11
C ALA A 233 3.58 -29.16 1.38
N ALA A 234 4.13 -30.35 1.69
CA ALA A 234 3.79 -31.08 2.90
C ALA A 234 4.22 -30.34 4.19
N ALA A 235 5.43 -29.75 4.18
CA ALA A 235 5.92 -28.95 5.30
C ALA A 235 5.09 -27.68 5.52
N ALA A 236 4.70 -27.00 4.44
CA ALA A 236 3.84 -25.83 4.48
C ALA A 236 2.44 -26.19 5.02
N ALA A 237 1.81 -27.25 4.49
CA ALA A 237 0.50 -27.71 4.95
C ALA A 237 0.49 -28.02 6.44
N LYS A 238 1.53 -28.73 6.93
CA LYS A 238 1.69 -29.02 8.36
C LYS A 238 1.77 -27.74 9.20
N LEU A 239 2.58 -26.77 8.76
CA LEU A 239 2.72 -25.49 9.44
C LEU A 239 1.39 -24.71 9.48
N TYR A 240 0.66 -24.67 8.33
CA TYR A 240 -0.64 -23.99 8.26
C TYR A 240 -1.65 -24.64 9.23
N SER A 241 -1.70 -25.96 9.29
CA SER A 241 -2.55 -26.71 10.22
C SER A 241 -2.23 -26.37 11.69
N GLU A 242 -0.95 -26.46 12.07
CA GLU A 242 -0.49 -26.21 13.44
C GLU A 242 -0.77 -24.77 13.91
N GLN A 243 -0.52 -23.79 13.04
CA GLN A 243 -0.74 -22.38 13.38
C GLN A 243 -2.22 -22.02 13.39
N SER A 244 -3.01 -22.52 12.44
CA SER A 244 -4.45 -22.27 12.38
C SER A 244 -5.20 -22.84 13.59
N ALA A 245 -4.81 -24.02 14.07
CA ALA A 245 -5.39 -24.62 15.29
C ALA A 245 -5.18 -23.76 16.54
N GLN A 246 -4.12 -22.94 16.59
CA GLN A 246 -3.79 -22.06 17.69
C GLN A 246 -4.35 -20.66 17.53
N ALA A 247 -4.65 -20.25 16.30
CA ALA A 247 -5.13 -18.91 15.98
C ALA A 247 -6.60 -18.72 16.41
N ASP A 248 -6.95 -17.49 16.69
CA ASP A 248 -8.33 -17.05 16.88
C ASP A 248 -8.91 -16.54 15.55
N ILE A 249 -8.06 -15.99 14.71
CA ILE A 249 -8.41 -15.48 13.39
C ILE A 249 -7.35 -15.93 12.38
N VAL A 250 -7.78 -16.45 11.23
CA VAL A 250 -6.90 -16.79 10.09
C VAL A 250 -7.31 -15.95 8.89
N ILE A 251 -6.33 -15.32 8.25
CA ILE A 251 -6.55 -14.56 7.01
C ILE A 251 -5.69 -15.19 5.92
N THR A 252 -6.32 -15.69 4.87
CA THR A 252 -5.61 -16.30 3.73
C THR A 252 -5.61 -15.34 2.55
N THR A 253 -4.44 -15.17 1.91
CA THR A 253 -4.24 -14.17 0.86
C THR A 253 -3.59 -14.72 -0.41
N ALA A 254 -3.42 -16.04 -0.52
CA ALA A 254 -2.73 -16.65 -1.66
C ALA A 254 -3.64 -16.64 -2.90
N ASN A 255 -3.40 -15.67 -3.77
CA ASN A 255 -4.09 -15.56 -5.05
C ASN A 255 -3.06 -15.52 -6.19
N ILE A 256 -3.25 -16.37 -7.20
CA ILE A 256 -2.41 -16.42 -8.39
C ILE A 256 -3.25 -15.90 -9.55
N PRO A 257 -2.95 -14.71 -10.09
CA PRO A 257 -3.67 -14.17 -11.22
C PRO A 257 -3.67 -15.17 -12.40
N GLY A 258 -4.80 -15.35 -13.03
CA GLY A 258 -4.92 -16.26 -14.15
C GLY A 258 -5.05 -17.76 -13.80
N ARG A 259 -5.01 -18.17 -12.51
CA ARG A 259 -5.15 -19.57 -12.07
C ARG A 259 -6.12 -19.69 -10.88
N ARG A 260 -6.59 -20.90 -10.61
CA ARG A 260 -7.33 -21.20 -9.38
C ARG A 260 -6.43 -20.96 -8.16
N SER A 261 -6.99 -20.39 -7.11
CA SER A 261 -6.29 -20.16 -5.86
C SER A 261 -5.86 -21.50 -5.24
N PRO A 262 -4.64 -21.59 -4.66
CA PRO A 262 -4.16 -22.81 -4.03
C PRO A 262 -4.96 -23.12 -2.77
N LEU A 263 -5.21 -24.41 -2.51
CA LEU A 263 -5.79 -24.87 -1.25
C LEU A 263 -4.72 -24.81 -0.16
N LEU A 264 -5.00 -24.07 0.94
CA LEU A 264 -4.10 -23.90 2.07
C LEU A 264 -4.64 -24.56 3.34
N LEU A 265 -5.97 -24.54 3.53
CA LEU A 265 -6.66 -25.09 4.70
C LEU A 265 -7.68 -26.11 4.24
N THR A 266 -7.53 -27.34 4.71
CA THR A 266 -8.49 -28.43 4.48
C THR A 266 -9.65 -28.37 5.48
N ALA A 267 -10.70 -29.13 5.23
CA ALA A 267 -11.81 -29.28 6.18
C ALA A 267 -11.34 -29.83 7.55
N ALA A 268 -10.30 -30.68 7.55
CA ALA A 268 -9.69 -31.20 8.77
C ALA A 268 -9.00 -30.11 9.59
N ASP A 269 -8.31 -29.17 8.92
CA ASP A 269 -7.67 -28.02 9.58
C ASP A 269 -8.71 -27.10 10.23
N VAL A 270 -9.82 -26.85 9.52
CA VAL A 270 -10.95 -26.07 10.06
C VAL A 270 -11.58 -26.76 11.26
N ALA A 271 -11.76 -28.07 11.22
CA ALA A 271 -12.29 -28.86 12.33
C ALA A 271 -11.38 -28.85 13.57
N ALA A 272 -10.08 -28.65 13.39
CA ALA A 272 -9.10 -28.56 14.48
C ALA A 272 -9.02 -27.15 15.11
N MET A 273 -9.64 -26.13 14.53
CA MET A 273 -9.67 -24.76 15.06
C MET A 273 -10.58 -24.65 16.27
N LYS A 274 -10.32 -23.64 17.11
CA LYS A 274 -11.11 -23.34 18.30
C LYS A 274 -12.54 -22.90 17.92
N PRO A 275 -13.58 -23.33 18.65
CA PRO A 275 -14.92 -22.79 18.47
C PRO A 275 -14.96 -21.26 18.65
N GLY A 276 -15.63 -20.56 17.74
CA GLY A 276 -15.69 -19.11 17.68
C GLY A 276 -14.51 -18.46 16.98
N SER A 277 -13.58 -19.22 16.38
CA SER A 277 -12.56 -18.70 15.49
C SER A 277 -13.16 -18.20 14.16
N VAL A 278 -12.42 -17.34 13.46
CA VAL A 278 -12.84 -16.77 12.19
C VAL A 278 -11.77 -16.99 11.12
N ILE A 279 -12.20 -17.42 9.95
CA ILE A 279 -11.38 -17.46 8.74
C ILE A 279 -11.89 -16.39 7.78
N VAL A 280 -10.99 -15.54 7.25
CA VAL A 280 -11.31 -14.66 6.13
C VAL A 280 -10.48 -15.10 4.93
N ASP A 281 -11.18 -15.61 3.93
CA ASP A 281 -10.56 -16.09 2.70
C ASP A 281 -10.59 -15.00 1.63
N MET A 282 -9.48 -14.26 1.50
CA MET A 282 -9.37 -13.19 0.51
C MET A 282 -9.27 -13.70 -0.93
N ALA A 283 -9.05 -15.00 -1.12
CA ALA A 283 -8.96 -15.63 -2.42
C ALA A 283 -10.28 -16.28 -2.88
N ALA A 284 -11.39 -16.01 -2.19
CA ALA A 284 -12.70 -16.62 -2.44
C ALA A 284 -13.18 -16.47 -3.89
N ALA A 285 -12.94 -15.33 -4.55
CA ALA A 285 -13.26 -15.10 -5.96
C ALA A 285 -12.49 -16.03 -6.92
N GLY A 286 -11.28 -16.48 -6.53
CA GLY A 286 -10.42 -17.40 -7.30
C GLY A 286 -10.63 -18.88 -6.97
N GLY A 287 -11.66 -19.21 -6.19
CA GLY A 287 -11.98 -20.58 -5.75
C GLY A 287 -11.62 -20.87 -4.30
N GLY A 288 -11.02 -19.91 -3.59
CA GLY A 288 -10.72 -19.95 -2.17
C GLY A 288 -9.43 -20.69 -1.80
N ASN A 289 -8.85 -20.30 -0.68
CA ASN A 289 -7.71 -20.97 -0.03
C ASN A 289 -8.16 -21.96 1.05
N CYS A 290 -9.39 -21.88 1.51
CA CYS A 290 -9.99 -22.81 2.46
C CYS A 290 -11.01 -23.70 1.75
N GLU A 291 -10.93 -25.01 1.96
CA GLU A 291 -11.79 -26.01 1.32
C GLU A 291 -13.29 -25.75 1.56
N MET A 292 -13.62 -25.23 2.73
CA MET A 292 -15.00 -24.95 3.14
C MET A 292 -15.49 -23.55 2.74
N THR A 293 -14.69 -22.76 2.06
CA THR A 293 -15.08 -21.41 1.61
C THR A 293 -16.24 -21.49 0.60
N VAL A 294 -17.29 -20.73 0.86
CA VAL A 294 -18.39 -20.52 -0.09
C VAL A 294 -18.29 -19.10 -0.64
N PRO A 295 -17.96 -18.92 -1.93
CA PRO A 295 -17.82 -17.60 -2.53
C PRO A 295 -19.06 -16.70 -2.32
N GLY A 296 -18.83 -15.45 -1.94
CA GLY A 296 -19.87 -14.45 -1.69
C GLY A 296 -20.63 -14.63 -0.35
N LYS A 297 -20.31 -15.64 0.47
CA LYS A 297 -21.07 -15.95 1.69
C LYS A 297 -20.20 -15.98 2.94
N THR A 298 -20.87 -15.77 4.07
CA THR A 298 -20.36 -16.14 5.38
C THR A 298 -21.09 -17.40 5.83
N ILE A 299 -20.35 -18.40 6.29
CA ILE A 299 -20.88 -19.66 6.83
C ILE A 299 -20.30 -19.91 8.22
N VAL A 300 -21.02 -20.71 9.02
CA VAL A 300 -20.54 -21.20 10.30
C VAL A 300 -20.52 -22.72 10.23
N THR A 301 -19.39 -23.30 10.59
CA THR A 301 -19.18 -24.76 10.58
C THR A 301 -19.78 -25.43 11.83
N ASP A 302 -19.90 -26.76 11.81
CA ASP A 302 -20.46 -27.52 12.94
C ASP A 302 -19.65 -27.36 14.25
N ASN A 303 -18.33 -27.15 14.15
CA ASN A 303 -17.48 -26.84 15.31
C ASN A 303 -17.46 -25.36 15.69
N GLY A 304 -18.30 -24.51 15.06
CA GLY A 304 -18.49 -23.09 15.40
C GLY A 304 -17.41 -22.15 14.86
N VAL A 305 -16.71 -22.54 13.80
CA VAL A 305 -15.77 -21.64 13.07
C VAL A 305 -16.55 -20.84 12.01
N THR A 306 -16.39 -19.54 12.02
CA THR A 306 -16.99 -18.65 10.99
C THR A 306 -16.04 -18.49 9.82
N ILE A 307 -16.51 -18.77 8.60
CA ILE A 307 -15.73 -18.61 7.36
C ILE A 307 -16.36 -17.51 6.51
N ILE A 308 -15.59 -16.46 6.25
CA ILE A 308 -15.98 -15.30 5.43
C ILE A 308 -15.34 -15.45 4.06
N GLY A 309 -16.17 -15.70 3.04
CA GLY A 309 -15.75 -15.90 1.65
C GLY A 309 -16.20 -14.74 0.73
N TYR A 310 -16.14 -13.49 1.19
CA TYR A 310 -16.53 -12.35 0.35
C TYR A 310 -15.61 -12.23 -0.87
N THR A 311 -16.21 -12.11 -2.05
CA THR A 311 -15.51 -12.05 -3.33
C THR A 311 -14.97 -10.67 -3.66
N ASP A 312 -15.52 -9.62 -3.05
CA ASP A 312 -15.08 -8.22 -3.19
C ASP A 312 -14.97 -7.53 -1.81
N LEU A 313 -13.83 -7.72 -1.16
CA LEU A 313 -13.52 -7.02 0.09
C LEU A 313 -13.21 -5.53 -0.13
N ALA A 314 -12.63 -5.18 -1.28
CA ALA A 314 -12.31 -3.78 -1.59
C ALA A 314 -13.58 -2.95 -1.83
N GLY A 315 -14.57 -3.49 -2.51
CA GLY A 315 -15.86 -2.84 -2.73
C GLY A 315 -16.65 -2.57 -1.44
N ARG A 316 -16.29 -3.19 -0.33
CA ARG A 316 -16.86 -2.87 0.99
C ARG A 316 -16.28 -1.58 1.62
N LEU A 317 -15.37 -0.90 0.90
CA LEU A 317 -14.84 0.44 1.15
C LEU A 317 -14.89 1.25 -0.15
N PRO A 318 -16.10 1.46 -0.72
CA PRO A 318 -16.25 1.87 -2.11
C PRO A 318 -15.61 3.22 -2.43
N ALA A 319 -15.69 4.21 -1.56
CA ALA A 319 -15.11 5.53 -1.81
C ALA A 319 -13.57 5.47 -1.94
N GLN A 320 -12.89 4.79 -1.01
CA GLN A 320 -11.42 4.67 -1.03
C GLN A 320 -10.97 3.77 -2.18
N ALA A 321 -11.68 2.67 -2.44
CA ALA A 321 -11.39 1.78 -3.56
C ALA A 321 -11.52 2.50 -4.90
N SER A 322 -12.60 3.27 -5.09
CA SER A 322 -12.79 4.09 -6.29
C SER A 322 -11.70 5.16 -6.44
N SER A 323 -11.29 5.78 -5.33
CA SER A 323 -10.21 6.79 -5.37
C SER A 323 -8.88 6.18 -5.82
N LEU A 324 -8.51 5.00 -5.32
CA LEU A 324 -7.26 4.34 -5.73
C LEU A 324 -7.37 3.81 -7.16
N TYR A 325 -8.48 3.18 -7.53
CA TYR A 325 -8.69 2.69 -8.89
C TYR A 325 -8.65 3.84 -9.90
N GLY A 326 -9.41 4.92 -9.64
CA GLY A 326 -9.41 6.11 -10.48
C GLY A 326 -8.02 6.76 -10.58
N GLN A 327 -7.23 6.75 -9.50
CA GLN A 327 -5.85 7.24 -9.54
C GLN A 327 -4.95 6.33 -10.39
N ASN A 328 -5.11 5.00 -10.33
CA ASN A 328 -4.40 4.08 -11.23
C ASN A 328 -4.74 4.38 -12.70
N ILE A 329 -6.02 4.56 -13.03
CA ILE A 329 -6.50 4.95 -14.35
C ILE A 329 -5.91 6.30 -14.78
N PHE A 330 -5.94 7.32 -13.91
CA PHE A 330 -5.34 8.62 -14.21
C PHE A 330 -3.84 8.51 -14.50
N ASN A 331 -3.11 7.68 -13.76
CA ASN A 331 -1.68 7.46 -14.00
C ASN A 331 -1.41 6.82 -15.38
N LEU A 332 -2.30 5.91 -15.83
CA LEU A 332 -2.25 5.39 -17.19
C LEU A 332 -2.48 6.52 -18.21
N PHE A 333 -3.55 7.32 -18.04
CA PHE A 333 -3.82 8.43 -18.96
C PHE A 333 -2.68 9.45 -19.00
N LYS A 334 -2.05 9.74 -17.86
CA LYS A 334 -0.86 10.60 -17.80
C LYS A 334 0.31 10.04 -18.64
N LEU A 335 0.47 8.71 -18.68
CA LEU A 335 1.50 8.05 -19.47
C LEU A 335 1.18 8.10 -20.95
N ILE A 336 -0.08 7.85 -21.35
CA ILE A 336 -0.48 7.79 -22.76
C ILE A 336 -0.86 9.15 -23.37
N THR A 337 -0.89 10.24 -22.56
CA THR A 337 -1.23 11.59 -23.05
C THR A 337 -0.13 12.60 -22.67
N PRO A 338 1.10 12.46 -23.22
CA PRO A 338 2.22 13.31 -22.86
C PRO A 338 1.99 14.79 -23.19
N GLU A 339 1.27 15.09 -24.28
CA GLU A 339 1.00 16.45 -24.75
C GLU A 339 -0.19 17.11 -24.04
N LYS A 340 -0.93 16.37 -23.23
CA LYS A 340 -2.14 16.83 -22.48
C LYS A 340 -3.22 17.45 -23.39
N ASP A 341 -3.38 16.90 -24.58
CA ASP A 341 -4.27 17.39 -25.64
C ASP A 341 -5.56 16.54 -25.78
N GLY A 342 -5.80 15.61 -24.84
CA GLY A 342 -6.94 14.70 -24.89
C GLY A 342 -6.83 13.61 -25.96
N SER A 343 -5.62 13.35 -26.46
CA SER A 343 -5.34 12.37 -27.52
C SER A 343 -4.34 11.31 -27.02
N PRO A 344 -4.78 10.07 -26.73
CA PRO A 344 -3.90 9.04 -26.21
C PRO A 344 -2.95 8.52 -27.30
N VAL A 345 -1.69 8.33 -26.96
CA VAL A 345 -0.65 7.73 -27.83
C VAL A 345 -0.21 6.40 -27.21
N LEU A 346 -0.50 5.30 -27.90
CA LEU A 346 -0.06 3.95 -27.50
C LEU A 346 1.30 3.63 -28.11
N ASN A 347 2.36 3.97 -27.38
CA ASN A 347 3.72 3.59 -27.76
C ASN A 347 3.97 2.13 -27.34
N LEU A 348 3.92 1.21 -28.30
CA LEU A 348 4.15 -0.23 -28.07
C LEU A 348 5.62 -0.60 -27.80
N GLU A 349 6.56 0.33 -27.91
CA GLU A 349 7.95 0.14 -27.47
C GLU A 349 8.07 0.31 -25.94
N ASP A 350 7.11 0.99 -25.30
CA ASP A 350 7.03 1.08 -23.85
C ASP A 350 6.52 -0.25 -23.26
N GLU A 351 7.30 -0.83 -22.36
CA GLU A 351 7.02 -2.15 -21.75
C GLU A 351 5.66 -2.17 -21.02
N ILE A 352 5.24 -1.05 -20.42
CA ILE A 352 3.96 -0.95 -19.72
C ILE A 352 2.82 -1.00 -20.73
N ILE A 353 2.86 -0.11 -21.71
CA ILE A 353 1.81 -0.02 -22.74
C ILE A 353 1.74 -1.33 -23.53
N ARG A 354 2.90 -1.90 -23.91
CA ARG A 354 2.93 -3.20 -24.60
C ARG A 354 2.35 -4.32 -23.74
N GLY A 355 2.64 -4.29 -22.42
CA GLY A 355 2.18 -5.29 -21.45
C GLY A 355 0.67 -5.33 -21.28
N ILE A 356 0.02 -4.17 -21.25
CA ILE A 356 -1.43 -4.04 -21.03
C ILE A 356 -2.26 -4.04 -22.31
N THR A 357 -1.64 -3.80 -23.49
CA THR A 357 -2.38 -3.75 -24.76
C THR A 357 -2.68 -5.17 -25.25
N VAL A 358 -3.94 -5.55 -25.17
CA VAL A 358 -4.44 -6.88 -25.57
C VAL A 358 -4.78 -6.91 -27.05
N THR A 359 -5.55 -5.91 -27.52
CA THR A 359 -5.88 -5.70 -28.92
C THR A 359 -5.67 -4.25 -29.31
N LYS A 360 -5.36 -3.98 -30.56
CA LYS A 360 -5.17 -2.63 -31.11
C LYS A 360 -6.00 -2.46 -32.39
N ALA A 361 -6.94 -1.53 -32.36
CA ALA A 361 -7.77 -1.20 -33.52
C ALA A 361 -6.92 -0.74 -34.70
N ARG A 362 -7.36 -1.11 -35.90
CA ARG A 362 -6.76 -0.67 -37.17
C ARG A 362 -7.54 0.50 -37.74
N PRO A 363 -6.85 1.52 -38.28
CA PRO A 363 -7.54 2.58 -38.98
C PRO A 363 -8.28 2.01 -40.20
N GLN A 364 -9.49 2.48 -40.47
CA GLN A 364 -10.34 2.02 -41.57
C GLN A 364 -9.84 2.36 -42.99
N ASN A 365 -8.58 2.77 -43.14
CA ASN A 365 -8.01 3.22 -44.40
C ASN A 365 -7.36 2.05 -45.17
N GLY A 366 -8.17 1.29 -45.92
CA GLY A 366 -7.59 0.39 -46.93
C GLY A 366 -8.18 -1.03 -46.97
N ALA A 367 -8.41 -1.51 -48.16
CA ALA A 367 -8.94 -2.81 -48.47
C ALA A 367 -8.16 -3.96 -47.80
N GLY A 368 -8.81 -4.76 -46.97
CA GLY A 368 -8.39 -6.13 -46.73
C GLY A 368 -8.28 -6.67 -45.32
N ALA A 369 -8.19 -5.88 -44.29
CA ALA A 369 -8.12 -6.41 -42.92
C ALA A 369 -9.26 -5.86 -42.06
N THR A 370 -10.24 -6.67 -41.78
CA THR A 370 -11.32 -6.37 -40.81
C THR A 370 -10.86 -6.78 -39.42
N GLY A 371 -10.98 -5.87 -38.43
CA GLY A 371 -10.71 -6.13 -37.02
C GLY A 371 -9.36 -5.62 -36.50
N ALA A 372 -9.22 -5.61 -35.17
CA ALA A 372 -8.03 -5.19 -34.45
C ALA A 372 -6.92 -6.25 -34.52
N GLU A 373 -5.69 -5.81 -34.32
CA GLU A 373 -4.53 -6.69 -34.13
C GLU A 373 -4.53 -7.25 -32.70
N ILE A 374 -4.39 -8.56 -32.54
CA ILE A 374 -4.21 -9.22 -31.25
C ILE A 374 -2.74 -9.13 -30.88
N LEU A 375 -2.45 -8.53 -29.73
CA LEU A 375 -1.11 -8.32 -29.20
C LEU A 375 -0.83 -9.17 -27.95
N TRP A 376 -1.81 -9.92 -27.47
CA TRP A 376 -1.69 -10.83 -26.33
C TRP A 376 -1.19 -12.22 -26.78
N PRO A 377 -0.29 -12.89 -26.05
CA PRO A 377 0.42 -12.39 -24.86
C PRO A 377 1.54 -11.39 -25.20
N PRO A 378 1.92 -10.52 -24.26
CA PRO A 378 3.05 -9.62 -24.44
C PRO A 378 4.37 -10.41 -24.48
N PRO A 379 5.45 -9.88 -25.10
CA PRO A 379 6.79 -10.46 -25.00
C PRO A 379 7.21 -10.56 -23.53
N PRO A 380 7.97 -11.59 -23.13
CA PRO A 380 8.46 -11.71 -21.77
C PRO A 380 9.34 -10.50 -21.41
N ILE A 381 8.97 -9.79 -20.34
CA ILE A 381 9.76 -8.70 -19.79
C ILE A 381 10.83 -9.32 -18.89
N LYS A 382 12.08 -8.90 -19.04
CA LYS A 382 13.13 -9.21 -18.07
C LYS A 382 12.84 -8.39 -16.81
N VAL A 383 12.11 -8.98 -15.88
CA VAL A 383 11.81 -8.34 -14.59
C VAL A 383 13.13 -8.19 -13.86
N ALA A 384 13.62 -6.97 -13.74
CA ALA A 384 14.59 -6.68 -12.70
C ALA A 384 13.82 -6.81 -11.37
N VAL A 385 14.02 -7.90 -10.66
CA VAL A 385 13.46 -8.10 -9.32
C VAL A 385 14.12 -7.08 -8.42
N THR A 386 13.55 -5.89 -8.36
CA THR A 386 13.80 -4.99 -7.26
C THR A 386 12.84 -5.45 -6.15
N PRO A 387 13.34 -5.89 -5.00
CA PRO A 387 12.49 -6.14 -3.85
C PRO A 387 11.60 -4.91 -3.67
N ALA A 388 10.33 -5.11 -3.30
CA ALA A 388 9.48 -3.99 -2.90
C ALA A 388 10.30 -3.15 -1.93
N ALA A 389 10.57 -1.89 -2.33
CA ALA A 389 11.48 -1.02 -1.58
C ALA A 389 11.03 -1.00 -0.12
N PRO A 390 11.92 -1.16 0.85
CA PRO A 390 11.59 -1.02 2.25
C PRO A 390 10.79 0.27 2.45
N LEU A 391 9.86 0.30 3.38
CA LEU A 391 9.07 1.50 3.71
C LEU A 391 9.93 2.77 3.85
N GLN A 392 11.21 2.60 4.20
CA GLN A 392 12.23 3.65 4.22
C GLN A 392 12.55 4.23 2.82
N GLU A 393 12.51 3.43 1.74
CA GLU A 393 12.74 3.95 0.38
C GLU A 393 11.49 4.57 -0.23
N GLN A 394 10.29 4.13 0.14
CA GLN A 394 9.05 4.84 -0.22
C GLN A 394 8.96 6.20 0.50
N GLN A 395 9.42 6.27 1.75
CA GLN A 395 9.59 7.53 2.47
C GLN A 395 10.75 8.37 1.91
N ALA A 396 11.82 7.75 1.42
CA ALA A 396 12.93 8.43 0.76
C ALA A 396 12.56 8.91 -0.65
N GLN A 397 11.69 8.22 -1.39
CA GLN A 397 11.16 8.70 -2.68
C GLN A 397 10.14 9.83 -2.50
N GLN A 398 9.35 9.81 -1.44
CA GLN A 398 8.55 10.98 -1.04
C GLN A 398 9.45 12.14 -0.57
N ALA A 399 10.54 11.86 0.12
CA ALA A 399 11.54 12.86 0.48
C ALA A 399 12.35 13.37 -0.74
N ALA A 400 12.65 12.53 -1.73
CA ALA A 400 13.35 12.93 -2.96
C ALA A 400 12.49 13.76 -3.92
N LEU A 401 11.16 13.69 -3.83
CA LEU A 401 10.24 14.64 -4.49
C LEU A 401 10.21 16.00 -3.75
N GLU A 402 10.71 16.04 -2.51
CA GLU A 402 10.94 17.26 -1.72
C GLU A 402 12.36 17.82 -1.87
N GLU A 403 13.28 17.12 -2.54
CA GLU A 403 14.70 17.46 -2.62
C GLU A 403 15.06 18.30 -3.85
N ASN A 404 14.47 19.49 -3.94
CA ASN A 404 15.12 20.67 -4.52
C ASN A 404 15.56 21.64 -3.39
N ALA A 405 16.10 21.12 -2.29
CA ALA A 405 16.75 21.87 -1.25
C ALA A 405 18.26 21.51 -1.21
N PRO A 406 19.15 22.48 -0.95
CA PRO A 406 20.59 22.31 -1.16
C PRO A 406 21.21 21.24 -0.26
N GLU A 407 22.18 20.53 -0.81
CA GLU A 407 22.98 19.46 -0.22
C GLU A 407 23.27 19.65 1.27
N LYS A 408 22.75 18.75 2.10
CA LYS A 408 23.22 18.60 3.50
C LYS A 408 24.53 17.83 3.49
N VAL A 409 25.60 18.52 3.82
CA VAL A 409 26.91 17.93 4.10
C VAL A 409 26.78 16.88 5.21
N SER A 410 26.81 15.60 4.86
CA SER A 410 26.91 14.49 5.81
C SER A 410 28.32 14.45 6.39
N PHE A 411 28.48 14.90 7.62
CA PHE A 411 29.77 14.93 8.31
C PHE A 411 30.16 13.61 8.97
N MET A 412 29.41 12.53 8.83
CA MET A 412 29.73 11.24 9.46
C MET A 412 29.43 10.06 8.53
N GLY A 413 30.42 9.69 7.70
CA GLY A 413 30.44 8.46 6.93
C GLY A 413 30.64 7.22 7.82
N SER A 414 29.93 6.13 7.50
CA SER A 414 30.10 4.81 8.12
C SER A 414 31.46 4.20 7.72
N GLY A 415 32.52 4.46 8.47
CA GLY A 415 33.85 3.93 8.22
C GLY A 415 34.73 4.00 9.47
N LEU A 416 35.96 3.51 9.37
CA LEU A 416 37.00 3.54 10.45
C LEU A 416 37.13 4.94 11.10
N GLY A 417 36.91 6.01 10.34
CA GLY A 417 36.91 7.38 10.80
C GLY A 417 35.86 7.70 11.88
N SER A 418 34.65 7.15 11.80
CA SER A 418 33.63 7.40 12.83
C SER A 418 33.92 6.71 14.15
N LYS A 419 34.51 5.51 14.09
CA LYS A 419 34.96 4.79 15.30
C LYS A 419 36.13 5.49 15.97
N ILE A 420 37.07 6.06 15.20
CA ILE A 420 38.18 6.86 15.71
C ILE A 420 37.66 8.17 16.32
N ALA A 421 36.73 8.86 15.66
CA ALA A 421 36.11 10.07 16.19
C ALA A 421 35.36 9.80 17.51
N LEU A 422 34.59 8.70 17.60
CA LEU A 422 33.90 8.28 18.82
C LEU A 422 34.90 7.97 19.94
N GLY A 423 36.00 7.26 19.62
CA GLY A 423 37.06 6.95 20.55
C GLY A 423 37.79 8.21 21.07
N LEU A 424 38.08 9.17 20.20
CA LEU A 424 38.67 10.45 20.56
C LEU A 424 37.72 11.31 21.42
N THR A 425 36.45 11.31 21.14
CA THR A 425 35.42 12.02 21.91
C THR A 425 35.28 11.41 23.31
N ALA A 426 35.29 10.08 23.42
CA ALA A 426 35.25 9.37 24.69
C ALA A 426 36.54 9.62 25.52
N LEU A 427 37.71 9.60 24.87
CA LEU A 427 39.00 9.91 25.53
C LEU A 427 39.02 11.34 26.03
N LEU A 428 38.57 12.31 25.20
CA LEU A 428 38.48 13.72 25.61
C LEU A 428 37.55 13.90 26.81
N ALA A 429 36.39 13.23 26.80
CA ALA A 429 35.45 13.26 27.92
C ALA A 429 36.09 12.72 29.22
N ILE A 430 36.85 11.62 29.14
CA ILE A 430 37.58 11.05 30.28
C ILE A 430 38.66 12.01 30.80
N VAL A 431 39.43 12.63 29.90
CA VAL A 431 40.47 13.60 30.27
C VAL A 431 39.87 14.83 30.97
N VAL A 432 38.75 15.35 30.42
CA VAL A 432 38.02 16.47 31.06
C VAL A 432 37.49 16.06 32.43
N MET A 433 36.96 14.86 32.58
CA MET A 433 36.41 14.33 33.82
C MET A 433 37.51 14.16 34.91
N LEU A 434 38.71 13.72 34.52
CA LEU A 434 39.83 13.53 35.42
C LEU A 434 40.53 14.83 35.80
N SER A 435 40.45 15.85 34.94
CA SER A 435 41.17 17.14 35.14
C SER A 435 40.30 18.23 35.78
N ALA A 436 38.98 18.02 35.84
CA ALA A 436 38.01 19.01 36.31
C ALA A 436 37.86 19.02 37.85
N PRO A 437 37.52 20.16 38.48
CA PRO A 437 37.12 20.23 39.89
C PRO A 437 35.95 19.29 40.20
N HIS A 438 35.86 18.77 41.44
CA HIS A 438 34.83 17.80 41.83
C HIS A 438 33.40 18.23 41.53
N SER A 439 33.08 19.52 41.62
CA SER A 439 31.75 20.04 41.28
C SER A 439 31.42 19.92 39.79
N VAL A 440 32.42 20.09 38.92
CA VAL A 440 32.28 19.96 37.47
C VAL A 440 32.18 18.48 37.06
N SER A 441 32.97 17.61 37.70
CA SER A 441 32.94 16.17 37.47
C SER A 441 31.55 15.56 37.82
N ALA A 442 30.97 16.00 38.94
CA ALA A 442 29.65 15.54 39.35
C ALA A 442 28.54 15.94 38.33
N ASN A 443 28.56 17.20 37.87
CA ASN A 443 27.62 17.69 36.86
C ASN A 443 27.80 16.97 35.53
N PHE A 444 29.04 16.65 35.14
CA PHE A 444 29.33 15.91 33.90
C PHE A 444 28.86 14.46 33.98
N MET A 445 28.96 13.82 35.15
CA MET A 445 28.44 12.48 35.38
C MET A 445 26.91 12.45 35.26
N VAL A 446 26.20 13.42 35.85
CA VAL A 446 24.75 13.55 35.75
C VAL A 446 24.33 13.79 34.30
N LEU A 447 25.03 14.67 33.57
CA LEU A 447 24.77 14.93 32.15
C LEU A 447 24.95 13.67 31.31
N THR A 448 26.03 12.93 31.50
CA THR A 448 26.30 11.68 30.76
C THR A 448 25.21 10.64 31.04
N LEU A 449 24.85 10.47 32.31
CA LEU A 449 23.78 9.54 32.69
C LEU A 449 22.44 9.96 32.10
N ALA A 450 22.10 11.26 32.08
CA ALA A 450 20.88 11.79 31.48
C ALA A 450 20.83 11.57 29.97
N ILE A 451 21.95 11.74 29.26
CA ILE A 451 22.06 11.48 27.82
C ILE A 451 21.83 9.99 27.53
N VAL A 452 22.51 9.08 28.27
CA VAL A 452 22.34 7.64 28.08
C VAL A 452 20.91 7.20 28.37
N LEU A 453 20.36 7.63 29.51
CA LEU A 453 18.98 7.32 29.88
C LEU A 453 17.98 7.89 28.86
N GLY A 454 18.17 9.14 28.44
CA GLY A 454 17.35 9.80 27.43
C GLY A 454 17.34 9.04 26.08
N PHE A 455 18.54 8.58 25.65
CA PHE A 455 18.66 7.78 24.43
C PHE A 455 17.86 6.47 24.52
N TYR A 456 17.99 5.72 25.63
CA TYR A 456 17.23 4.48 25.83
C TYR A 456 15.71 4.73 25.92
N VAL A 457 15.31 5.79 26.60
CA VAL A 457 13.88 6.15 26.73
C VAL A 457 13.29 6.51 25.35
N ILE A 458 13.99 7.34 24.56
CA ILE A 458 13.50 7.77 23.24
C ILE A 458 13.50 6.61 22.25
N SER A 459 14.54 5.76 22.25
CA SER A 459 14.61 4.61 21.35
C SER A 459 13.57 3.53 21.66
N ALA A 460 13.02 3.49 22.87
CA ALA A 460 11.92 2.60 23.25
C ALA A 460 10.51 3.16 22.90
N VAL A 461 10.41 4.42 22.45
CA VAL A 461 9.14 5.03 22.06
C VAL A 461 8.77 4.59 20.65
N THR A 462 7.50 4.24 20.45
CA THR A 462 6.99 3.85 19.12
C THR A 462 7.15 5.01 18.14
N PRO A 463 7.47 4.74 16.85
CA PRO A 463 7.68 5.78 15.82
C PRO A 463 6.51 6.79 15.69
N ARG A 464 5.28 6.36 15.96
CA ARG A 464 4.09 7.22 15.94
C ARG A 464 4.09 8.35 16.96
N LEU A 465 4.84 8.20 18.05
CA LEU A 465 4.97 9.20 19.12
C LEU A 465 6.21 10.08 18.96
N HIS A 466 7.12 9.78 18.01
CA HIS A 466 8.31 10.62 17.78
C HIS A 466 7.94 12.04 17.38
N THR A 467 6.88 12.23 16.64
CA THR A 467 6.45 13.54 16.15
C THR A 467 5.91 14.47 17.26
N PRO A 468 4.99 14.03 18.14
CA PRO A 468 4.63 14.81 19.32
C PRO A 468 5.84 15.11 20.22
N LEU A 469 6.79 14.15 20.36
CA LEU A 469 8.01 14.35 21.13
C LEU A 469 8.96 15.39 20.53
N MET A 470 8.98 15.56 19.21
CA MET A 470 9.76 16.64 18.57
C MET A 470 9.29 18.04 19.02
N SER A 471 7.98 18.23 19.22
CA SER A 471 7.45 19.50 19.75
C SER A 471 7.89 19.74 21.20
N GLU A 472 7.92 18.70 22.05
CA GLU A 472 8.38 18.80 23.43
C GLU A 472 9.90 19.06 23.52
N THR A 473 10.71 18.49 22.61
CA THR A 473 12.17 18.75 22.57
C THR A 473 12.49 20.21 22.21
N ASN A 474 11.59 20.93 21.53
CA ASN A 474 11.76 22.36 21.27
C ASN A 474 11.70 23.21 22.55
N ALA A 475 10.94 22.78 23.56
CA ALA A 475 10.93 23.43 24.88
C ALA A 475 12.32 23.35 25.58
N ILE A 476 13.00 22.19 25.45
CA ILE A 476 14.36 21.99 25.98
C ILE A 476 15.34 22.94 25.26
N SER A 477 15.24 23.07 23.94
CA SER A 477 16.06 24.01 23.17
C SER A 477 15.82 25.46 23.59
N GLY A 478 14.58 25.82 24.00
CA GLY A 478 14.26 27.10 24.59
C GLY A 478 15.00 27.39 25.92
N ILE A 479 15.14 26.39 26.79
CA ILE A 479 15.88 26.51 28.04
C ILE A 479 17.37 26.72 27.77
N VAL A 480 17.93 25.97 26.80
CA VAL A 480 19.36 26.14 26.39
C VAL A 480 19.59 27.54 25.82
N LEU A 481 18.64 28.04 25.00
CA LEU A 481 18.71 29.40 24.44
C LEU A 481 18.77 30.46 25.54
N VAL A 482 17.90 30.39 26.55
CA VAL A 482 17.89 31.34 27.68
C VAL A 482 19.20 31.27 28.46
N GLY A 483 19.70 30.07 28.75
CA GLY A 483 20.98 29.87 29.41
C GLY A 483 22.18 30.46 28.63
N ALA A 484 22.16 30.32 27.30
CA ALA A 484 23.19 30.87 26.42
C ALA A 484 23.13 32.40 26.33
N ILE A 485 21.95 33.00 26.29
CA ILE A 485 21.74 34.46 26.30
C ILE A 485 22.36 35.08 27.58
N LEU A 486 22.19 34.43 28.72
CA LEU A 486 22.77 34.91 30.00
C LEU A 486 24.32 34.89 30.02
N GLN A 487 24.95 34.05 29.17
CA GLN A 487 26.40 33.89 29.12
C GLN A 487 27.06 34.69 27.97
N VAL A 488 26.33 35.21 27.01
CA VAL A 488 26.88 35.92 25.83
C VAL A 488 27.57 37.23 26.21
N GLY A 489 27.21 37.83 27.35
CA GLY A 489 27.83 39.02 27.90
C GLY A 489 29.07 38.78 28.81
N SER A 490 29.57 37.54 28.84
CA SER A 490 30.75 37.19 29.65
C SER A 490 32.01 37.93 29.19
N SER A 491 32.83 38.38 30.14
CA SER A 491 34.14 39.00 29.87
C SER A 491 35.16 38.01 29.27
N ASN A 492 34.89 36.70 29.34
CA ASN A 492 35.70 35.67 28.72
C ASN A 492 35.25 35.46 27.27
N LEU A 493 36.13 35.80 26.33
CA LEU A 493 35.83 35.74 24.88
C LEU A 493 35.43 34.31 24.41
N LEU A 494 36.01 33.28 25.01
CA LEU A 494 35.73 31.89 24.69
C LEU A 494 34.31 31.48 25.16
N VAL A 495 33.91 31.92 26.36
CA VAL A 495 32.57 31.68 26.91
C VAL A 495 31.53 32.43 26.06
N SER A 496 31.80 33.69 25.75
CA SER A 496 30.91 34.50 24.89
C SER A 496 30.76 33.93 23.50
N GLY A 497 31.84 33.41 22.88
CA GLY A 497 31.81 32.75 21.58
C GLY A 497 31.01 31.44 21.58
N LEU A 498 31.19 30.61 22.59
CA LEU A 498 30.41 29.37 22.74
C LEU A 498 28.94 29.66 23.03
N ALA A 499 28.63 30.67 23.83
CA ALA A 499 27.28 31.09 24.10
C ALA A 499 26.56 31.58 22.81
N PHE A 500 27.27 32.37 21.98
CA PHE A 500 26.75 32.81 20.70
C PHE A 500 26.43 31.62 19.76
N ALA A 501 27.35 30.65 19.64
CA ALA A 501 27.12 29.43 18.86
C ALA A 501 25.92 28.63 19.39
N ALA A 502 25.76 28.51 20.70
CA ALA A 502 24.64 27.84 21.33
C ALA A 502 23.31 28.57 21.04
N ILE A 503 23.26 29.89 21.02
CA ILE A 503 22.10 30.70 20.66
C ILE A 503 21.68 30.39 19.21
N VAL A 504 22.63 30.39 18.27
CA VAL A 504 22.35 30.11 16.85
C VAL A 504 21.78 28.72 16.68
N VAL A 505 22.42 27.69 17.22
CA VAL A 505 21.98 26.30 17.08
C VAL A 505 20.60 26.06 17.72
N SER A 506 20.38 26.58 18.93
CA SER A 506 19.10 26.43 19.63
C SER A 506 17.99 27.18 18.91
N SER A 507 18.25 28.35 18.34
CA SER A 507 17.26 29.10 17.53
C SER A 507 16.87 28.33 16.28
N ILE A 508 17.85 27.79 15.54
CA ILE A 508 17.57 26.97 14.35
C ILE A 508 16.69 25.75 14.72
N ASN A 509 17.00 25.09 15.84
CA ASN A 509 16.22 23.93 16.28
C ASN A 509 14.78 24.30 16.66
N ILE A 510 14.58 25.43 17.38
CA ILE A 510 13.25 25.91 17.78
C ILE A 510 12.41 26.25 16.54
N PHE A 511 12.92 27.12 15.68
CA PHE A 511 12.16 27.57 14.49
C PHE A 511 11.97 26.45 13.48
N GLY A 512 12.97 25.59 13.27
CA GLY A 512 12.87 24.42 12.41
C GLY A 512 11.86 23.41 12.93
N GLY A 513 11.85 23.15 14.23
CA GLY A 513 10.89 22.24 14.86
C GLY A 513 9.45 22.76 14.75
N PHE A 514 9.19 24.04 14.97
CA PHE A 514 7.87 24.64 14.76
C PHE A 514 7.43 24.58 13.32
N ALA A 515 8.31 24.89 12.36
CA ALA A 515 7.98 24.83 10.93
C ALA A 515 7.60 23.41 10.47
N VAL A 516 8.30 22.38 10.98
CA VAL A 516 7.98 20.97 10.71
C VAL A 516 6.64 20.59 11.35
N THR A 517 6.39 21.02 12.58
CA THR A 517 5.12 20.73 13.29
C THR A 517 3.93 21.40 12.61
N ASP A 518 4.06 22.66 12.21
CA ASP A 518 3.03 23.42 11.50
C ASP A 518 2.69 22.78 10.15
N ARG A 519 3.72 22.41 9.38
CA ARG A 519 3.55 21.70 8.11
C ARG A 519 2.84 20.35 8.25
N MET A 520 3.14 19.62 9.35
CA MET A 520 2.48 18.34 9.62
C MET A 520 1.04 18.51 10.10
N LEU A 521 0.77 19.50 10.94
CA LEU A 521 -0.60 19.82 11.33
C LEU A 521 -1.44 20.23 10.12
N GLY A 522 -0.85 20.96 9.17
CA GLY A 522 -1.48 21.31 7.90
C GLY A 522 -1.89 20.12 7.03
N MET A 523 -1.18 18.97 7.15
CA MET A 523 -1.59 17.74 6.44
C MET A 523 -2.84 17.06 7.02
N PHE A 524 -3.24 17.40 8.24
CA PHE A 524 -4.43 16.87 8.90
C PHE A 524 -5.62 17.84 8.91
N VAL A 525 -5.40 19.09 8.49
CA VAL A 525 -6.48 20.08 8.32
C VAL A 525 -6.95 19.99 6.87
N LYS A 526 -8.24 19.64 6.65
CA LYS A 526 -8.89 19.82 5.35
C LYS A 526 -8.80 21.29 4.98
N GLU A 527 -8.20 21.63 3.86
CA GLU A 527 -8.40 22.94 3.26
C GLU A 527 -9.90 23.09 2.98
N GLU A 528 -10.58 23.93 3.77
CA GLU A 528 -11.86 24.51 3.41
C GLU A 528 -11.57 25.53 2.29
N ALA A 529 -11.89 25.15 1.07
CA ALA A 529 -11.97 26.04 -0.08
C ALA A 529 -13.36 26.00 -0.66
#